data_32c8b6c05292d8a62c7c5b9a7d0107af
#
_entry.id   32c8b6c05292d8a62c7c5b9a7d0107af
#
_cell.length_a   1.000
_cell.length_b   1.000
_cell.length_c   1.000
_cell.angle_alpha   90.00
_cell.angle_beta   90.00
_cell.angle_gamma   90.00
#
_symmetry.space_group_name_H-M   'P 1'
#
loop_
_entity.id
_entity.type
_entity.pdbx_description
1 polymer ?
#
loop_
_entity_poly.entity_id
_entity_poly.type
_entity_poly.pdbx_seq_one_letter_code
_entity_poly.pdbx_strand_id
1 'polypeptide(L)'
;MLVLAACSSGPDQPDTVAGQFAEALNRDDVAAAAALTDNPALAADTLGALYEGLGKDVRFEVRSVDENGFALAATWKLGGDGKSEWTYTTNGTAGDDGSGWRVKWDPATVAPGLAAGPLSYSKVYPKPARILDSTGGELMTEQIVTLVNVGPGADLAAVADLLGPLAPGLTAPSLQAELAAAQGKSITAITLRESDLAPVRDRLTALPGVVLAPQTRLLTTDKTLAAPTLSGLAELWQESADANAGWAVRAQTPEGTQRVAGTDPTPTADIATTLDLGLQRAAEAALVPVAQPAAIVALRPSTGEVVAIAQNAAADAQGPIALTGLYPPGSTFKTVTVSAALQAGTVTPDTVLPCPGTANIEGRRIPNDNNFDLGSVPLHTAFARSCNTTMGSLAVQLPADALTKAAAQLGLGIDYVTPGLTTVTGKVPPAGTSALRVESAIGQGQVTASPFGMAMVAASIARGAAPAPTLVAGKPGTPDRTPDALPPQVDDQLKAMMRETITDGTATQLRDIPGLLGKTGTAEYIDDTHAHGWFVGIDGDLAFAVFISDASSSAPAVDAAGRMLRARE
;
A
#
# COMPACT_ATOMS: atom_id res chain seq x y z
N MET A 1 34.38 -67.24 37.75
CA MET A 1 33.55 -67.40 36.55
C MET A 1 33.05 -66.00 36.17
N LEU A 2 33.81 -65.28 35.34
CA LEU A 2 33.43 -63.98 34.86
C LEU A 2 32.47 -64.19 33.67
N VAL A 3 31.23 -63.74 33.81
CA VAL A 3 30.28 -63.62 32.68
C VAL A 3 30.61 -62.32 31.99
N LEU A 4 31.23 -62.40 30.83
CA LEU A 4 31.32 -61.25 29.90
C LEU A 4 29.92 -60.99 29.36
N ALA A 5 29.29 -59.93 29.78
CA ALA A 5 28.12 -59.39 29.12
C ALA A 5 28.60 -58.82 27.77
N ALA A 6 28.24 -59.47 26.68
CA ALA A 6 28.37 -58.93 25.36
C ALA A 6 27.39 -57.73 25.26
N CYS A 7 27.91 -56.52 25.16
CA CYS A 7 27.10 -55.38 24.76
C CYS A 7 26.63 -55.63 23.33
N SER A 8 25.37 -55.97 23.12
CA SER A 8 24.76 -55.93 21.81
C SER A 8 24.77 -54.48 21.34
N SER A 9 25.33 -54.21 20.16
CA SER A 9 25.53 -52.87 19.65
C SER A 9 24.33 -52.35 18.80
N GLY A 10 23.13 -52.82 19.11
CA GLY A 10 21.90 -52.42 18.42
C GLY A 10 20.62 -52.67 19.22
N PRO A 11 19.48 -52.21 18.77
CA PRO A 11 18.17 -52.47 19.39
C PRO A 11 17.84 -53.97 19.38
N ASP A 12 17.15 -54.42 20.46
CA ASP A 12 16.91 -55.84 20.69
C ASP A 12 15.69 -56.42 19.93
N GLN A 13 14.82 -55.58 19.34
CA GLN A 13 13.57 -56.01 18.70
C GLN A 13 13.14 -55.02 17.59
N PRO A 14 12.29 -55.43 16.62
CA PRO A 14 11.84 -54.57 15.52
C PRO A 14 11.07 -53.32 15.98
N ASP A 15 10.23 -53.44 17.00
CA ASP A 15 9.47 -52.32 17.57
C ASP A 15 10.39 -51.28 18.20
N THR A 16 11.46 -51.72 18.86
CA THR A 16 12.45 -50.84 19.49
C THR A 16 13.22 -50.03 18.47
N VAL A 17 13.68 -50.66 17.37
CA VAL A 17 14.42 -49.94 16.29
C VAL A 17 13.50 -48.98 15.51
N ALA A 18 12.26 -49.39 15.22
CA ALA A 18 11.28 -48.56 14.56
C ALA A 18 10.92 -47.33 15.40
N GLY A 19 10.73 -47.53 16.74
CA GLY A 19 10.49 -46.43 17.72
C GLY A 19 11.66 -45.44 17.79
N GLN A 20 12.90 -45.96 17.94
CA GLN A 20 14.11 -45.13 17.98
C GLN A 20 14.33 -44.38 16.65
N PHE A 21 14.04 -44.99 15.52
CA PHE A 21 14.10 -44.34 14.21
C PHE A 21 13.11 -43.18 14.10
N ALA A 22 11.83 -43.39 14.49
CA ALA A 22 10.83 -42.36 14.50
C ALA A 22 11.19 -41.21 15.46
N GLU A 23 11.74 -41.50 16.65
CA GLU A 23 12.22 -40.48 17.59
C GLU A 23 13.40 -39.69 17.04
N ALA A 24 14.35 -40.29 16.36
CA ALA A 24 15.48 -39.62 15.73
C ALA A 24 14.99 -38.68 14.60
N LEU A 25 14.05 -39.17 13.77
CA LEU A 25 13.40 -38.34 12.75
C LEU A 25 12.66 -37.12 13.38
N ASN A 26 11.95 -37.32 14.48
CA ASN A 26 11.23 -36.24 15.19
C ASN A 26 12.15 -35.17 15.80
N ARG A 27 13.41 -35.52 16.08
CA ARG A 27 14.42 -34.58 16.57
C ARG A 27 15.25 -33.93 15.47
N ASP A 28 14.96 -34.25 14.21
CA ASP A 28 15.76 -33.79 13.08
C ASP A 28 17.24 -34.26 13.19
N ASP A 29 17.45 -35.39 13.88
CA ASP A 29 18.76 -35.97 14.09
C ASP A 29 19.03 -36.99 12.95
N VAL A 30 19.42 -36.42 11.78
CA VAL A 30 19.70 -37.19 10.58
C VAL A 30 20.78 -38.27 10.82
N ALA A 31 21.81 -37.95 11.59
CA ALA A 31 22.90 -38.87 11.88
C ALA A 31 22.43 -40.04 12.75
N ALA A 32 21.65 -39.79 13.78
CA ALA A 32 21.08 -40.82 14.64
C ALA A 32 20.08 -41.71 13.88
N ALA A 33 19.20 -41.10 13.07
CA ALA A 33 18.25 -41.85 12.24
C ALA A 33 18.97 -42.75 11.24
N ALA A 34 19.95 -42.24 10.51
CA ALA A 34 20.74 -42.96 9.55
C ALA A 34 21.53 -44.15 10.18
N ALA A 35 22.09 -43.93 11.38
CA ALA A 35 22.84 -45.00 12.09
C ALA A 35 21.97 -46.21 12.49
N LEU A 36 20.65 -46.04 12.54
CA LEU A 36 19.70 -47.13 12.81
C LEU A 36 19.33 -47.93 11.55
N THR A 37 19.85 -47.57 10.37
CA THR A 37 19.59 -48.26 9.09
C THR A 37 20.71 -49.22 8.71
N ASP A 38 20.45 -50.12 7.77
CA ASP A 38 21.45 -51.00 7.18
C ASP A 38 22.30 -50.31 6.09
N ASN A 39 21.97 -49.07 5.71
CA ASN A 39 22.75 -48.21 4.80
C ASN A 39 22.86 -46.78 5.30
N PRO A 40 23.67 -46.52 6.36
CA PRO A 40 23.71 -45.21 7.02
C PRO A 40 24.12 -44.04 6.11
N ALA A 41 25.04 -44.25 5.17
CA ALA A 41 25.53 -43.20 4.29
C ALA A 41 24.41 -42.69 3.36
N LEU A 42 23.75 -43.59 2.66
CA LEU A 42 22.65 -43.27 1.75
C LEU A 42 21.45 -42.69 2.52
N ALA A 43 21.17 -43.22 3.72
CA ALA A 43 20.11 -42.73 4.57
C ALA A 43 20.37 -41.27 5.00
N ALA A 44 21.61 -40.96 5.40
CA ALA A 44 21.96 -39.60 5.82
C ALA A 44 21.81 -38.57 4.70
N ASP A 45 22.30 -38.87 3.51
CA ASP A 45 22.18 -37.99 2.35
C ASP A 45 20.71 -37.79 1.97
N THR A 46 19.91 -38.84 1.95
CA THR A 46 18.48 -38.77 1.59
C THR A 46 17.66 -38.02 2.62
N LEU A 47 17.87 -38.27 3.91
CA LEU A 47 17.17 -37.58 5.01
C LEU A 47 17.56 -36.08 5.07
N GLY A 48 18.85 -35.79 4.84
CA GLY A 48 19.32 -34.39 4.77
C GLY A 48 18.59 -33.62 3.67
N ALA A 49 18.55 -34.18 2.45
CA ALA A 49 17.82 -33.58 1.33
C ALA A 49 16.31 -33.46 1.58
N LEU A 50 15.71 -34.44 2.28
CA LEU A 50 14.29 -34.40 2.65
C LEU A 50 13.96 -33.19 3.55
N TYR A 51 14.73 -32.99 4.60
CA TYR A 51 14.52 -31.85 5.53
C TYR A 51 14.87 -30.50 4.88
N GLU A 52 15.85 -30.47 3.98
CA GLU A 52 16.16 -29.29 3.20
C GLU A 52 14.99 -28.89 2.28
N GLY A 53 14.34 -29.85 1.64
CA GLY A 53 13.27 -29.62 0.68
C GLY A 53 11.89 -29.41 1.28
N LEU A 54 11.59 -30.00 2.45
CA LEU A 54 10.27 -29.94 3.08
C LEU A 54 10.23 -29.10 4.37
N GLY A 55 11.38 -28.78 4.96
CA GLY A 55 11.48 -28.18 6.29
C GLY A 55 11.59 -29.22 7.41
N LYS A 56 11.49 -28.78 8.65
CA LYS A 56 11.74 -29.59 9.85
C LYS A 56 10.52 -29.76 10.74
N ASP A 57 9.39 -29.16 10.39
CA ASP A 57 8.15 -29.24 11.16
C ASP A 57 7.36 -30.49 10.75
N VAL A 58 7.79 -31.63 11.31
CA VAL A 58 7.20 -32.93 11.03
C VAL A 58 7.07 -33.75 12.29
N ARG A 59 6.04 -34.58 12.37
CA ARG A 59 5.85 -35.58 13.39
C ARG A 59 5.73 -36.96 12.76
N PHE A 60 6.62 -37.90 13.16
CA PHE A 60 6.58 -39.31 12.82
C PHE A 60 6.06 -40.10 14.00
N GLU A 61 5.26 -41.15 13.72
CA GLU A 61 4.69 -42.03 14.74
C GLU A 61 4.61 -43.45 14.20
N VAL A 62 5.15 -44.44 14.93
CA VAL A 62 4.96 -45.85 14.61
C VAL A 62 3.54 -46.26 15.00
N ARG A 63 2.74 -46.67 14.03
CA ARG A 63 1.34 -47.06 14.22
C ARG A 63 1.16 -48.52 14.53
N SER A 64 1.96 -49.38 13.96
CA SER A 64 1.96 -50.82 14.16
C SER A 64 3.33 -51.42 13.82
N VAL A 65 3.63 -52.55 14.49
CA VAL A 65 4.76 -53.39 14.16
C VAL A 65 4.23 -54.84 14.04
N ASP A 66 4.64 -55.56 12.99
CA ASP A 66 4.24 -56.94 12.70
C ASP A 66 5.46 -57.70 12.16
N GLU A 67 5.85 -58.76 12.91
CA GLU A 67 7.07 -59.57 12.67
C GLU A 67 8.30 -58.69 12.36
N ASN A 68 8.61 -58.46 11.07
CA ASN A 68 9.72 -57.62 10.61
C ASN A 68 9.28 -56.32 9.98
N GLY A 69 7.96 -56.05 9.91
CA GLY A 69 7.36 -54.84 9.32
C GLY A 69 6.93 -53.84 10.34
N PHE A 70 6.89 -52.56 9.96
CA PHE A 70 6.27 -51.51 10.75
C PHE A 70 5.57 -50.47 9.86
N ALA A 71 4.51 -49.86 10.36
CA ALA A 71 3.83 -48.74 9.72
C ALA A 71 4.28 -47.42 10.38
N LEU A 72 4.76 -46.48 9.55
CA LEU A 72 5.24 -45.17 9.96
C LEU A 72 4.28 -44.10 9.43
N ALA A 73 3.54 -43.44 10.34
CA ALA A 73 2.72 -42.29 9.99
C ALA A 73 3.55 -41.01 10.11
N ALA A 74 3.33 -40.08 9.21
CA ALA A 74 3.96 -38.78 9.24
C ALA A 74 2.94 -37.66 9.04
N THR A 75 3.14 -36.55 9.75
CA THR A 75 2.38 -35.31 9.58
C THR A 75 3.35 -34.15 9.46
N TRP A 76 3.42 -33.54 8.27
CA TRP A 76 4.25 -32.38 7.96
C TRP A 76 3.42 -31.12 8.02
N LYS A 77 3.96 -30.07 8.62
CA LYS A 77 3.49 -28.69 8.48
C LYS A 77 4.44 -27.97 7.53
N LEU A 78 4.00 -27.80 6.30
CA LEU A 78 4.83 -27.30 5.21
C LEU A 78 4.76 -25.78 5.08
N GLY A 79 5.81 -25.16 4.55
CA GLY A 79 5.83 -23.74 4.18
C GLY A 79 5.94 -22.75 5.33
N GLY A 80 5.99 -23.21 6.60
CA GLY A 80 6.22 -22.35 7.77
C GLY A 80 5.04 -21.48 8.20
N ASP A 81 3.94 -21.46 7.45
CA ASP A 81 2.72 -20.68 7.76
C ASP A 81 1.62 -21.53 8.46
N GLY A 82 1.87 -22.82 8.63
CA GLY A 82 0.95 -23.77 9.26
C GLY A 82 -0.32 -24.08 8.48
N LYS A 83 -0.44 -23.60 7.24
CA LYS A 83 -1.64 -23.77 6.41
C LYS A 83 -1.58 -25.01 5.51
N SER A 84 -0.40 -25.53 5.23
CA SER A 84 -0.18 -26.68 4.36
C SER A 84 0.20 -27.89 5.21
N GLU A 85 -0.70 -28.85 5.33
CA GLU A 85 -0.46 -30.10 6.08
C GLU A 85 -0.46 -31.28 5.13
N TRP A 86 0.56 -32.15 5.25
CA TRP A 86 0.67 -33.38 4.50
C TRP A 86 0.78 -34.56 5.45
N THR A 87 -0.24 -35.41 5.48
CA THR A 87 -0.32 -36.61 6.31
C THR A 87 -0.34 -37.84 5.43
N TYR A 88 0.46 -38.86 5.82
CA TYR A 88 0.50 -40.13 5.15
C TYR A 88 0.94 -41.24 6.12
N THR A 89 0.83 -42.49 5.66
CA THR A 89 1.42 -43.66 6.33
C THR A 89 2.20 -44.45 5.29
N THR A 90 3.41 -44.85 5.64
CA THR A 90 4.30 -45.69 4.86
C THR A 90 4.59 -47.01 5.60
N ASN A 91 5.15 -47.97 4.92
CA ASN A 91 5.57 -49.24 5.52
C ASN A 91 7.09 -49.38 5.39
N GLY A 92 7.69 -49.79 6.48
CA GLY A 92 9.11 -50.13 6.54
C GLY A 92 9.32 -51.56 7.01
N THR A 93 10.52 -52.07 6.87
CA THR A 93 10.94 -53.35 7.42
C THR A 93 12.20 -53.18 8.26
N ALA A 94 12.37 -54.04 9.26
CA ALA A 94 13.58 -54.14 10.06
C ALA A 94 14.11 -55.58 10.02
N GLY A 95 15.39 -55.75 10.25
CA GLY A 95 16.02 -57.07 10.29
C GLY A 95 17.26 -57.08 11.18
N ASP A 96 17.53 -58.23 11.80
CA ASP A 96 18.77 -58.46 12.54
C ASP A 96 19.90 -58.84 11.56
N ASP A 97 21.00 -58.13 11.61
CA ASP A 97 22.20 -58.36 10.81
C ASP A 97 23.33 -59.06 11.59
N GLY A 98 23.04 -59.53 12.80
CA GLY A 98 23.98 -60.13 13.72
C GLY A 98 24.72 -59.14 14.62
N SER A 99 24.54 -57.86 14.43
CA SER A 99 24.98 -56.76 15.32
C SER A 99 23.81 -56.06 16.04
N GLY A 100 22.59 -56.50 15.73
CA GLY A 100 21.34 -56.01 16.26
C GLY A 100 20.34 -55.66 15.15
N TRP A 101 19.13 -55.25 15.58
CA TRP A 101 18.06 -54.88 14.67
C TRP A 101 18.36 -53.55 13.98
N ARG A 102 18.14 -53.49 12.63
CA ARG A 102 18.28 -52.28 11.82
C ARG A 102 17.10 -52.11 10.87
N VAL A 103 16.71 -50.87 10.60
CA VAL A 103 15.75 -50.56 9.54
C VAL A 103 16.39 -50.91 8.18
N LYS A 104 15.72 -51.71 7.39
CA LYS A 104 16.11 -51.98 5.99
C LYS A 104 15.86 -50.70 5.19
N TRP A 105 16.94 -50.06 4.75
CA TRP A 105 16.85 -48.75 4.15
C TRP A 105 16.14 -48.76 2.80
N ASP A 106 14.95 -48.14 2.78
CA ASP A 106 14.20 -47.78 1.60
C ASP A 106 13.69 -46.36 1.80
N PRO A 107 14.04 -45.40 0.93
CA PRO A 107 13.49 -44.03 1.03
C PRO A 107 11.96 -43.99 1.11
N ALA A 108 11.25 -44.92 0.44
CA ALA A 108 9.79 -45.01 0.50
C ALA A 108 9.24 -45.31 1.91
N THR A 109 10.06 -45.85 2.82
CA THR A 109 9.70 -46.01 4.24
C THR A 109 9.47 -44.67 4.92
N VAL A 110 10.21 -43.64 4.53
CA VAL A 110 10.13 -42.30 5.18
C VAL A 110 9.07 -41.42 4.53
N ALA A 111 9.01 -41.35 3.22
CA ALA A 111 8.00 -40.55 2.53
C ALA A 111 7.62 -41.12 1.15
N PRO A 112 6.34 -41.02 0.75
CA PRO A 112 5.91 -41.32 -0.61
C PRO A 112 6.68 -40.48 -1.62
N GLY A 113 7.14 -41.12 -2.70
CA GLY A 113 7.88 -40.47 -3.79
C GLY A 113 9.36 -40.19 -3.50
N LEU A 114 9.84 -40.35 -2.28
CA LEU A 114 11.24 -40.10 -1.91
C LEU A 114 12.22 -41.09 -2.61
N ALA A 115 11.77 -42.31 -2.93
CA ALA A 115 12.54 -43.26 -3.70
C ALA A 115 12.75 -42.81 -5.17
N ALA A 116 11.92 -41.97 -5.72
CA ALA A 116 12.06 -41.42 -7.07
C ALA A 116 13.06 -40.26 -7.13
N GLY A 117 13.32 -39.58 -6.02
CA GLY A 117 14.27 -38.48 -5.90
C GLY A 117 13.96 -37.51 -4.78
N PRO A 118 14.79 -36.46 -4.57
CA PRO A 118 14.57 -35.46 -3.54
C PRO A 118 13.20 -34.81 -3.62
N LEU A 119 12.58 -34.62 -2.48
CA LEU A 119 11.27 -33.94 -2.38
C LEU A 119 11.43 -32.44 -2.13
N SER A 120 10.55 -31.67 -2.73
CA SER A 120 10.48 -30.21 -2.49
C SER A 120 9.05 -29.74 -2.33
N TYR A 121 8.85 -28.76 -1.43
CA TYR A 121 7.58 -28.08 -1.26
C TYR A 121 7.54 -26.80 -2.09
N SER A 122 6.37 -26.47 -2.64
CA SER A 122 6.11 -25.17 -3.26
C SER A 122 4.64 -24.78 -3.12
N LYS A 123 4.37 -23.49 -2.97
CA LYS A 123 3.03 -22.95 -3.19
C LYS A 123 2.66 -23.07 -4.67
N VAL A 124 1.39 -23.30 -4.93
CA VAL A 124 0.83 -23.36 -6.29
C VAL A 124 -0.19 -22.24 -6.37
N TYR A 125 0.15 -21.18 -7.08
CA TYR A 125 -0.73 -20.03 -7.22
C TYR A 125 -1.82 -20.27 -8.26
N PRO A 126 -3.02 -19.68 -8.08
CA PRO A 126 -4.05 -19.68 -9.11
C PRO A 126 -3.61 -18.86 -10.33
N LYS A 127 -4.41 -18.93 -11.41
CA LYS A 127 -4.22 -17.97 -12.51
C LYS A 127 -4.29 -16.55 -11.94
N PRO A 128 -3.33 -15.65 -12.30
CA PRO A 128 -3.30 -14.30 -11.79
C PRO A 128 -4.60 -13.55 -12.09
N ALA A 129 -5.19 -12.95 -11.04
CA ALA A 129 -6.32 -12.04 -11.18
C ALA A 129 -5.86 -10.73 -11.83
N ARG A 130 -6.74 -10.08 -12.56
CA ARG A 130 -6.51 -8.73 -13.10
C ARG A 130 -7.06 -7.71 -12.11
N ILE A 131 -6.48 -6.51 -12.11
CA ILE A 131 -7.07 -5.34 -11.47
C ILE A 131 -7.69 -4.49 -12.57
N LEU A 132 -8.99 -4.21 -12.44
CA LEU A 132 -9.79 -3.54 -13.46
C LEU A 132 -10.17 -2.13 -12.99
N ASP A 133 -10.31 -1.21 -13.93
CA ASP A 133 -10.90 0.10 -13.68
C ASP A 133 -12.43 0.03 -13.52
N SER A 134 -13.08 1.17 -13.29
CA SER A 134 -14.53 1.25 -13.08
C SER A 134 -15.37 0.83 -14.30
N THR A 135 -14.75 0.77 -15.50
CA THR A 135 -15.42 0.35 -16.75
C THR A 135 -15.17 -1.11 -17.10
N GLY A 136 -14.32 -1.81 -16.31
CA GLY A 136 -13.87 -3.17 -16.57
C GLY A 136 -12.65 -3.26 -17.48
N GLY A 137 -12.00 -2.13 -17.80
CA GLY A 137 -10.71 -2.09 -18.49
C GLY A 137 -9.56 -2.54 -17.58
N GLU A 138 -8.51 -3.12 -18.16
CA GLU A 138 -7.35 -3.59 -17.39
C GLU A 138 -6.51 -2.43 -16.86
N LEU A 139 -6.49 -2.23 -15.56
CA LEU A 139 -5.66 -1.25 -14.86
C LEU A 139 -4.26 -1.81 -14.55
N MET A 140 -4.21 -3.01 -13.97
CA MET A 140 -2.97 -3.71 -13.66
C MET A 140 -3.08 -5.19 -14.05
N THR A 141 -2.00 -5.73 -14.61
CA THR A 141 -1.89 -7.14 -14.99
C THR A 141 -0.50 -7.64 -14.66
N GLU A 142 -0.38 -8.94 -14.54
CA GLU A 142 0.92 -9.58 -14.42
C GLU A 142 1.70 -9.44 -15.73
N GLN A 143 2.91 -8.87 -15.65
CA GLN A 143 3.77 -8.61 -16.80
C GLN A 143 5.17 -9.12 -16.52
N ILE A 144 5.87 -9.52 -17.58
CA ILE A 144 7.29 -9.86 -17.50
C ILE A 144 8.08 -8.56 -17.49
N VAL A 145 8.92 -8.41 -16.49
CA VAL A 145 9.97 -7.39 -16.42
C VAL A 145 11.33 -8.08 -16.40
N THR A 146 12.37 -7.36 -16.78
CA THR A 146 13.73 -7.88 -16.74
C THR A 146 14.59 -7.04 -15.82
N LEU A 147 15.18 -7.67 -14.80
CA LEU A 147 16.20 -7.07 -13.97
C LEU A 147 17.50 -7.03 -14.76
N VAL A 148 18.07 -5.84 -14.90
CA VAL A 148 19.42 -5.66 -15.46
C VAL A 148 20.40 -5.71 -14.30
N ASN A 149 20.97 -6.90 -14.07
CA ASN A 149 21.93 -7.11 -13.01
C ASN A 149 23.34 -6.82 -13.53
N VAL A 150 24.09 -6.04 -12.76
CA VAL A 150 25.45 -5.60 -13.10
C VAL A 150 26.41 -6.14 -12.03
N GLY A 151 27.38 -6.93 -12.45
CA GLY A 151 28.39 -7.52 -11.58
C GLY A 151 29.70 -6.72 -11.53
N PRO A 152 30.61 -7.09 -10.60
CA PRO A 152 31.96 -6.55 -10.56
C PRO A 152 32.69 -6.78 -11.89
N GLY A 153 33.33 -5.75 -12.42
CA GLY A 153 34.08 -5.83 -13.68
C GLY A 153 33.26 -5.53 -14.93
N ALA A 154 31.96 -5.19 -14.81
CA ALA A 154 31.18 -4.71 -15.94
C ALA A 154 31.65 -3.32 -16.41
N ASP A 155 31.48 -3.01 -17.68
CA ASP A 155 31.70 -1.68 -18.24
C ASP A 155 30.53 -0.75 -17.83
N LEU A 156 30.68 -0.07 -16.70
CA LEU A 156 29.63 0.79 -16.14
C LEU A 156 29.34 2.01 -17.00
N ALA A 157 30.33 2.49 -17.81
CA ALA A 157 30.09 3.59 -18.73
C ALA A 157 29.19 3.15 -19.87
N ALA A 158 29.46 2.00 -20.47
CA ALA A 158 28.62 1.42 -21.52
C ALA A 158 27.20 1.08 -21.01
N VAL A 159 27.06 0.57 -19.77
CA VAL A 159 25.75 0.34 -19.14
C VAL A 159 25.00 1.65 -18.97
N ALA A 160 25.65 2.68 -18.41
CA ALA A 160 25.04 4.01 -18.20
C ALA A 160 24.63 4.68 -19.52
N ASP A 161 25.44 4.58 -20.56
CA ASP A 161 25.12 5.13 -21.88
C ASP A 161 23.89 4.45 -22.51
N LEU A 162 23.71 3.14 -22.29
CA LEU A 162 22.55 2.40 -22.80
C LEU A 162 21.27 2.68 -22.01
N LEU A 163 21.37 2.84 -20.71
CA LEU A 163 20.24 2.95 -19.79
C LEU A 163 19.89 4.40 -19.43
N GLY A 164 20.83 5.34 -19.59
CA GLY A 164 20.64 6.75 -19.29
C GLY A 164 19.43 7.41 -19.96
N PRO A 165 19.11 7.11 -21.24
CA PRO A 165 17.88 7.61 -21.87
C PRO A 165 16.58 7.11 -21.19
N LEU A 166 16.61 5.95 -20.52
CA LEU A 166 15.48 5.36 -19.80
C LEU A 166 15.44 5.81 -18.34
N ALA A 167 16.60 6.11 -17.76
CA ALA A 167 16.75 6.51 -16.35
C ALA A 167 17.89 7.55 -16.23
N PRO A 168 17.60 8.85 -16.37
CA PRO A 168 18.63 9.91 -16.38
C PRO A 168 19.49 9.99 -15.12
N GLY A 169 19.01 9.47 -13.99
CA GLY A 169 19.77 9.38 -12.73
C GLY A 169 20.78 8.22 -12.68
N LEU A 170 20.70 7.28 -13.65
CA LEU A 170 21.59 6.12 -13.70
C LEU A 170 22.86 6.50 -14.46
N THR A 171 23.94 6.70 -13.71
CA THR A 171 25.25 7.15 -14.20
C THR A 171 26.33 6.13 -13.86
N ALA A 172 27.46 6.14 -14.56
CA ALA A 172 28.58 5.27 -14.21
C ALA A 172 29.08 5.51 -12.77
N PRO A 173 29.18 6.75 -12.23
CA PRO A 173 29.50 6.97 -10.82
C PRO A 173 28.46 6.42 -9.85
N SER A 174 27.14 6.53 -10.15
CA SER A 174 26.09 5.98 -9.27
C SER A 174 26.17 4.46 -9.20
N LEU A 175 26.31 3.79 -10.33
CA LEU A 175 26.50 2.33 -10.41
C LEU A 175 27.77 1.87 -9.68
N GLN A 176 28.86 2.63 -9.80
CA GLN A 176 30.11 2.33 -9.09
C GLN A 176 29.93 2.41 -7.56
N ALA A 177 29.20 3.43 -7.08
CA ALA A 177 28.92 3.59 -5.65
C ALA A 177 28.05 2.44 -5.11
N GLU A 178 27.02 2.02 -5.85
CA GLU A 178 26.16 0.90 -5.48
C GLU A 178 26.91 -0.44 -5.45
N LEU A 179 27.75 -0.72 -6.47
CA LEU A 179 28.60 -1.91 -6.50
C LEU A 179 29.60 -1.93 -5.33
N ALA A 180 30.17 -0.78 -4.98
CA ALA A 180 31.05 -0.68 -3.83
C ALA A 180 30.32 -0.99 -2.52
N ALA A 181 29.11 -0.49 -2.36
CA ALA A 181 28.24 -0.79 -1.21
C ALA A 181 27.83 -2.26 -1.15
N ALA A 182 27.67 -2.92 -2.31
CA ALA A 182 27.33 -4.33 -2.41
C ALA A 182 28.48 -5.31 -2.12
N GLN A 183 29.68 -4.81 -1.76
CA GLN A 183 30.83 -5.60 -1.31
C GLN A 183 31.19 -6.79 -2.24
N GLY A 184 31.25 -6.52 -3.55
CA GLY A 184 31.62 -7.50 -4.56
C GLY A 184 30.48 -8.40 -5.05
N LYS A 185 29.25 -8.15 -4.62
CA LYS A 185 28.05 -8.79 -5.19
C LYS A 185 27.55 -7.98 -6.39
N SER A 186 26.79 -8.63 -7.28
CA SER A 186 26.07 -7.94 -8.33
C SER A 186 24.92 -7.10 -7.76
N ILE A 187 24.61 -6.00 -8.43
CA ILE A 187 23.47 -5.11 -8.13
C ILE A 187 22.43 -5.20 -9.25
N THR A 188 21.19 -4.84 -8.97
CA THR A 188 20.17 -4.59 -10.00
C THR A 188 20.20 -3.11 -10.33
N ALA A 189 20.80 -2.76 -11.48
CA ALA A 189 20.90 -1.38 -11.92
C ALA A 189 19.53 -0.76 -12.23
N ILE A 190 18.65 -1.53 -12.89
CA ILE A 190 17.29 -1.12 -13.24
C ILE A 190 16.42 -2.35 -13.52
N THR A 191 15.11 -2.18 -13.37
CA THR A 191 14.11 -3.16 -13.83
C THR A 191 13.36 -2.57 -15.02
N LEU A 192 13.38 -3.25 -16.16
CA LEU A 192 12.79 -2.78 -17.41
C LEU A 192 11.55 -3.59 -17.78
N ARG A 193 10.51 -2.92 -18.26
CA ARG A 193 9.42 -3.56 -19.01
C ARG A 193 9.94 -4.01 -20.37
N GLU A 194 9.24 -4.95 -20.99
CA GLU A 194 9.63 -5.48 -22.31
C GLU A 194 9.76 -4.38 -23.36
N SER A 195 8.86 -3.40 -23.38
CA SER A 195 8.90 -2.26 -24.30
C SER A 195 10.16 -1.41 -24.20
N ASP A 196 10.69 -1.26 -22.98
CA ASP A 196 11.88 -0.46 -22.71
C ASP A 196 13.17 -1.29 -22.88
N LEU A 197 13.10 -2.60 -22.64
CA LEU A 197 14.22 -3.52 -22.81
C LEU A 197 14.50 -3.83 -24.29
N ALA A 198 13.47 -4.07 -25.10
CA ALA A 198 13.60 -4.53 -26.48
C ALA A 198 14.62 -3.75 -27.31
N PRO A 199 14.66 -2.39 -27.28
CA PRO A 199 15.62 -1.61 -28.08
C PRO A 199 17.08 -1.75 -27.63
N VAL A 200 17.34 -2.16 -26.39
CA VAL A 200 18.67 -2.22 -25.78
C VAL A 200 19.14 -3.63 -25.42
N ARG A 201 18.25 -4.64 -25.52
CA ARG A 201 18.49 -6.03 -25.09
C ARG A 201 19.79 -6.61 -25.61
N ASP A 202 19.99 -6.62 -26.92
CA ASP A 202 21.16 -7.28 -27.54
C ASP A 202 22.46 -6.61 -27.12
N ARG A 203 22.44 -5.26 -27.01
CA ARG A 203 23.62 -4.50 -26.57
C ARG A 203 23.94 -4.75 -25.11
N LEU A 204 22.93 -4.82 -24.23
CA LEU A 204 23.11 -5.16 -22.80
C LEU A 204 23.64 -6.59 -22.63
N THR A 205 23.08 -7.55 -23.38
CA THR A 205 23.52 -8.96 -23.33
C THR A 205 24.97 -9.14 -23.80
N ALA A 206 25.45 -8.30 -24.69
CA ALA A 206 26.83 -8.34 -25.18
C ALA A 206 27.86 -7.76 -24.17
N LEU A 207 27.42 -7.05 -23.12
CA LEU A 207 28.31 -6.49 -22.12
C LEU A 207 28.76 -7.53 -21.09
N PRO A 208 30.07 -7.77 -20.91
CA PRO A 208 30.55 -8.64 -19.86
C PRO A 208 30.10 -8.17 -18.47
N GLY A 209 29.68 -9.11 -17.61
CA GLY A 209 29.23 -8.80 -16.25
C GLY A 209 27.81 -8.25 -16.15
N VAL A 210 27.06 -8.18 -17.26
CA VAL A 210 25.65 -7.86 -17.28
C VAL A 210 24.84 -9.14 -17.43
N VAL A 211 23.84 -9.34 -16.58
CA VAL A 211 22.92 -10.48 -16.60
C VAL A 211 21.48 -9.97 -16.62
N LEU A 212 20.73 -10.39 -17.64
CA LEU A 212 19.30 -10.10 -17.76
C LEU A 212 18.49 -11.21 -17.10
N ALA A 213 17.79 -10.90 -16.02
CA ALA A 213 16.98 -11.84 -15.25
C ALA A 213 15.49 -11.51 -15.39
N PRO A 214 14.71 -12.29 -16.18
CA PRO A 214 13.27 -12.07 -16.28
C PRO A 214 12.57 -12.41 -14.98
N GLN A 215 11.59 -11.59 -14.61
CA GLN A 215 10.75 -11.74 -13.44
C GLN A 215 9.32 -11.33 -13.77
N THR A 216 8.35 -12.03 -13.23
CA THR A 216 6.94 -11.64 -13.34
C THR A 216 6.57 -10.68 -12.21
N ARG A 217 5.91 -9.57 -12.54
CA ARG A 217 5.39 -8.58 -11.56
C ARG A 217 4.03 -8.08 -11.98
N LEU A 218 3.19 -7.77 -10.99
CA LEU A 218 1.96 -7.02 -11.20
C LEU A 218 2.33 -5.56 -11.49
N LEU A 219 1.94 -5.05 -12.66
CA LEU A 219 2.22 -3.68 -13.09
C LEU A 219 0.99 -3.05 -13.73
N THR A 220 0.90 -1.74 -13.67
CA THR A 220 -0.08 -0.97 -14.45
C THR A 220 0.11 -1.24 -15.94
N THR A 221 -1.00 -1.31 -16.68
CA THR A 221 -0.97 -1.50 -18.14
C THR A 221 -0.35 -0.30 -18.87
N ASP A 222 -0.57 0.90 -18.32
CA ASP A 222 0.05 2.14 -18.76
C ASP A 222 1.13 2.54 -17.72
N LYS A 223 2.37 2.74 -18.15
CA LYS A 223 3.47 3.10 -17.24
C LYS A 223 3.31 4.50 -16.63
N THR A 224 2.53 5.37 -17.26
CA THR A 224 2.25 6.71 -16.72
C THR A 224 1.39 6.66 -15.46
N LEU A 225 0.60 5.60 -15.31
CA LEU A 225 -0.22 5.34 -14.11
C LEU A 225 0.57 4.69 -12.95
N ALA A 226 1.85 4.41 -13.14
CA ALA A 226 2.67 3.76 -12.11
C ALA A 226 3.03 4.78 -11.01
N ALA A 227 2.26 4.80 -9.94
CA ALA A 227 2.46 5.68 -8.79
C ALA A 227 2.44 4.90 -7.47
N PRO A 228 3.12 5.39 -6.42
CA PRO A 228 3.08 4.80 -5.07
C PRO A 228 1.66 4.72 -4.49
N THR A 229 0.74 5.54 -4.99
CA THR A 229 -0.67 5.58 -4.58
C THR A 229 -1.45 4.29 -4.88
N LEU A 230 -0.97 3.47 -5.82
CA LEU A 230 -1.59 2.20 -6.21
C LEU A 230 -0.96 0.98 -5.52
N SER A 231 0.02 1.17 -4.64
CA SER A 231 0.71 0.05 -3.96
C SER A 231 -0.24 -0.84 -3.16
N GLY A 232 -1.24 -0.27 -2.49
CA GLY A 232 -2.23 -1.02 -1.74
C GLY A 232 -3.08 -1.98 -2.60
N LEU A 233 -3.27 -1.68 -3.88
CA LEU A 233 -3.92 -2.62 -4.81
C LEU A 233 -3.03 -3.83 -5.10
N ALA A 234 -1.72 -3.64 -5.22
CA ALA A 234 -0.78 -4.73 -5.42
C ALA A 234 -0.68 -5.62 -4.18
N GLU A 235 -0.70 -5.03 -2.98
CA GLU A 235 -0.74 -5.76 -1.71
C GLU A 235 -2.02 -6.60 -1.62
N LEU A 236 -3.18 -6.02 -1.87
CA LEU A 236 -4.48 -6.73 -1.88
C LEU A 236 -4.51 -7.86 -2.90
N TRP A 237 -3.91 -7.65 -4.08
CA TRP A 237 -3.79 -8.69 -5.11
C TRP A 237 -2.94 -9.86 -4.63
N GLN A 238 -1.79 -9.58 -3.99
CA GLN A 238 -0.91 -10.62 -3.44
C GLN A 238 -1.60 -11.38 -2.29
N GLU A 239 -2.26 -10.68 -1.38
CA GLU A 239 -3.06 -11.29 -0.31
C GLU A 239 -4.13 -12.23 -0.85
N SER A 240 -4.83 -11.80 -1.92
CA SER A 240 -5.83 -12.63 -2.58
C SER A 240 -5.21 -13.87 -3.23
N ALA A 241 -4.05 -13.72 -3.88
CA ALA A 241 -3.33 -14.85 -4.47
C ALA A 241 -2.85 -15.85 -3.40
N ASP A 242 -2.29 -15.35 -2.30
CA ASP A 242 -1.82 -16.17 -1.16
C ASP A 242 -2.96 -16.89 -0.43
N ALA A 243 -4.11 -16.23 -0.29
CA ALA A 243 -5.29 -16.83 0.35
C ALA A 243 -5.90 -17.97 -0.48
N ASN A 244 -5.72 -17.94 -1.78
CA ASN A 244 -6.26 -18.93 -2.72
C ASN A 244 -5.18 -19.90 -3.25
N ALA A 245 -3.94 -19.79 -2.77
CA ALA A 245 -2.87 -20.68 -3.18
C ALA A 245 -3.11 -22.10 -2.68
N GLY A 246 -2.89 -23.06 -3.55
CA GLY A 246 -2.70 -24.45 -3.20
C GLY A 246 -1.23 -24.73 -2.85
N TRP A 247 -0.90 -25.99 -2.72
CA TRP A 247 0.47 -26.42 -2.47
C TRP A 247 0.78 -27.75 -3.17
N ALA A 248 2.05 -28.02 -3.38
CA ALA A 248 2.50 -29.28 -3.89
C ALA A 248 3.82 -29.72 -3.25
N VAL A 249 3.91 -31.02 -2.97
CA VAL A 249 5.17 -31.73 -2.76
C VAL A 249 5.51 -32.42 -4.08
N ARG A 250 6.73 -32.21 -4.59
CA ARG A 250 7.22 -32.78 -5.84
C ARG A 250 8.50 -33.56 -5.62
N ALA A 251 8.60 -34.72 -6.25
CA ALA A 251 9.83 -35.47 -6.36
C ALA A 251 10.60 -35.01 -7.62
N GLN A 252 11.89 -34.78 -7.49
CA GLN A 252 12.78 -34.52 -8.62
C GLN A 252 13.24 -35.85 -9.22
N THR A 253 12.79 -36.17 -10.43
CA THR A 253 13.17 -37.39 -11.16
C THR A 253 14.09 -37.03 -12.34
N PRO A 254 14.79 -38.01 -12.95
CA PRO A 254 15.58 -37.76 -14.14
C PRO A 254 14.76 -37.20 -15.32
N GLU A 255 13.47 -37.54 -15.40
CA GLU A 255 12.55 -37.12 -16.46
C GLU A 255 11.90 -35.76 -16.15
N GLY A 256 12.14 -35.16 -14.95
CA GLY A 256 11.56 -33.91 -14.51
C GLY A 256 10.97 -33.97 -13.10
N THR A 257 9.97 -33.17 -12.81
CA THR A 257 9.32 -33.13 -11.50
C THR A 257 7.98 -33.84 -11.51
N GLN A 258 7.75 -34.75 -10.55
CA GLN A 258 6.49 -35.46 -10.36
C GLN A 258 5.80 -34.98 -9.09
N ARG A 259 4.50 -34.61 -9.16
CA ARG A 259 3.69 -34.28 -7.98
C ARG A 259 3.38 -35.52 -7.16
N VAL A 260 3.73 -35.49 -5.88
CA VAL A 260 3.51 -36.59 -4.91
C VAL A 260 2.27 -36.31 -4.08
N ALA A 261 2.09 -35.05 -3.63
CA ALA A 261 0.96 -34.61 -2.80
C ALA A 261 0.66 -33.16 -3.08
N GLY A 262 -0.47 -32.68 -2.57
CA GLY A 262 -0.84 -31.26 -2.59
C GLY A 262 -2.31 -31.03 -2.82
N THR A 263 -2.68 -29.76 -2.73
CA THR A 263 -4.02 -29.26 -3.09
C THR A 263 -3.91 -28.28 -4.24
N ASP A 264 -4.89 -28.28 -5.12
CA ASP A 264 -4.92 -27.32 -6.21
C ASP A 264 -5.34 -25.94 -5.69
N PRO A 265 -4.88 -24.84 -6.30
CA PRO A 265 -5.30 -23.50 -5.93
C PRO A 265 -6.78 -23.30 -6.24
N THR A 266 -7.43 -22.43 -5.44
CA THR A 266 -8.79 -21.96 -5.74
C THR A 266 -8.71 -20.80 -6.74
N PRO A 267 -9.60 -20.71 -7.75
CA PRO A 267 -9.60 -19.58 -8.67
C PRO A 267 -9.81 -18.25 -7.94
N THR A 268 -9.02 -17.23 -8.30
CA THR A 268 -9.20 -15.85 -7.84
C THR A 268 -10.06 -15.06 -8.83
N ALA A 269 -10.98 -14.23 -8.30
CA ALA A 269 -11.72 -13.29 -9.13
C ALA A 269 -10.87 -12.04 -9.40
N ASP A 270 -11.14 -11.38 -10.54
CA ASP A 270 -10.58 -10.06 -10.84
C ASP A 270 -11.00 -9.04 -9.78
N ILE A 271 -10.14 -8.07 -9.50
CA ILE A 271 -10.38 -6.99 -8.55
C ILE A 271 -10.89 -5.79 -9.34
N ALA A 272 -12.20 -5.55 -9.31
CA ALA A 272 -12.79 -4.36 -9.88
C ALA A 272 -12.56 -3.16 -8.95
N THR A 273 -11.98 -2.09 -9.47
CA THR A 273 -11.81 -0.82 -8.75
C THR A 273 -12.84 0.21 -9.18
N THR A 274 -12.93 1.29 -8.40
CA THR A 274 -13.78 2.45 -8.68
C THR A 274 -13.06 3.53 -9.47
N LEU A 275 -11.77 3.32 -9.80
CA LEU A 275 -10.96 4.30 -10.54
C LEU A 275 -11.50 4.52 -11.95
N ASP A 276 -11.74 5.77 -12.28
CA ASP A 276 -12.10 6.23 -13.61
C ASP A 276 -10.83 6.66 -14.34
N LEU A 277 -10.38 5.86 -15.31
CA LEU A 277 -9.12 6.12 -16.01
C LEU A 277 -9.16 7.41 -16.84
N GLY A 278 -10.32 7.85 -17.31
CA GLY A 278 -10.47 9.13 -18.00
C GLY A 278 -10.16 10.29 -17.05
N LEU A 279 -10.81 10.29 -15.88
CA LEU A 279 -10.56 11.30 -14.84
C LEU A 279 -9.15 11.20 -14.25
N GLN A 280 -8.63 9.99 -14.04
CA GLN A 280 -7.26 9.77 -13.55
C GLN A 280 -6.23 10.43 -14.49
N ARG A 281 -6.34 10.18 -15.80
CA ARG A 281 -5.46 10.79 -16.81
C ARG A 281 -5.63 12.31 -16.90
N ALA A 282 -6.86 12.81 -16.80
CA ALA A 282 -7.11 14.25 -16.75
C ALA A 282 -6.45 14.91 -15.52
N ALA A 283 -6.51 14.25 -14.36
CA ALA A 283 -5.85 14.71 -13.15
C ALA A 283 -4.31 14.69 -13.27
N GLU A 284 -3.74 13.62 -13.79
CA GLU A 284 -2.29 13.51 -14.04
C GLU A 284 -1.82 14.58 -15.04
N ALA A 285 -2.53 14.73 -16.15
CA ALA A 285 -2.22 15.75 -17.17
C ALA A 285 -2.30 17.17 -16.58
N ALA A 286 -3.24 17.43 -15.67
CA ALA A 286 -3.37 18.70 -14.98
C ALA A 286 -2.15 19.03 -14.10
N LEU A 287 -1.41 18.03 -13.62
CA LEU A 287 -0.22 18.20 -12.80
C LEU A 287 1.09 18.30 -13.60
N VAL A 288 1.11 17.93 -14.90
CA VAL A 288 2.31 17.98 -15.75
C VAL A 288 3.04 19.33 -15.71
N PRO A 289 2.34 20.51 -15.75
CA PRO A 289 3.01 21.80 -15.71
C PRO A 289 3.57 22.20 -14.34
N VAL A 290 3.32 21.37 -13.29
CA VAL A 290 3.68 21.69 -11.90
C VAL A 290 5.00 20.99 -11.56
N ALA A 291 6.03 21.80 -11.28
CA ALA A 291 7.36 21.26 -10.93
C ALA A 291 7.45 20.80 -9.47
N GLN A 292 6.69 21.44 -8.57
CA GLN A 292 6.66 21.12 -7.14
C GLN A 292 5.87 19.82 -6.91
N PRO A 293 6.11 19.10 -5.79
CA PRO A 293 5.28 17.97 -5.39
C PRO A 293 3.80 18.36 -5.36
N ALA A 294 2.98 17.63 -6.12
CA ALA A 294 1.57 17.97 -6.28
C ALA A 294 0.70 16.72 -6.37
N ALA A 295 -0.54 16.83 -5.88
CA ALA A 295 -1.50 15.75 -5.86
C ALA A 295 -2.93 16.23 -6.12
N ILE A 296 -3.73 15.36 -6.73
CA ILE A 296 -5.18 15.50 -6.91
C ILE A 296 -5.83 14.21 -6.44
N VAL A 297 -6.83 14.32 -5.56
CA VAL A 297 -7.68 13.20 -5.14
C VAL A 297 -9.12 13.55 -5.42
N ALA A 298 -9.87 12.62 -5.99
CA ALA A 298 -11.28 12.81 -6.32
C ALA A 298 -12.15 11.63 -5.90
N LEU A 299 -13.35 11.92 -5.38
CA LEU A 299 -14.36 10.96 -4.95
C LEU A 299 -15.73 11.29 -5.56
N ARG A 300 -16.60 10.28 -5.67
CA ARG A 300 -18.03 10.44 -5.89
C ARG A 300 -18.75 10.59 -4.53
N PRO A 301 -19.29 11.77 -4.19
CA PRO A 301 -19.99 11.98 -2.92
C PRO A 301 -21.14 11.02 -2.67
N SER A 302 -21.92 10.69 -3.71
CA SER A 302 -23.10 9.81 -3.60
C SER A 302 -22.77 8.40 -3.12
N THR A 303 -21.63 7.84 -3.55
CA THR A 303 -21.23 6.44 -3.29
C THR A 303 -20.03 6.30 -2.36
N GLY A 304 -19.19 7.33 -2.24
CA GLY A 304 -17.90 7.27 -1.55
C GLY A 304 -16.77 6.69 -2.43
N GLU A 305 -17.05 6.39 -3.68
CA GLU A 305 -16.07 5.85 -4.62
C GLU A 305 -14.90 6.81 -4.84
N VAL A 306 -13.68 6.31 -4.65
CA VAL A 306 -12.44 7.01 -5.01
C VAL A 306 -12.22 6.80 -6.51
N VAL A 307 -12.36 7.88 -7.28
CA VAL A 307 -12.36 7.81 -8.75
C VAL A 307 -11.08 8.28 -9.39
N ALA A 308 -10.24 9.06 -8.68
CA ALA A 308 -8.90 9.41 -9.11
C ALA A 308 -7.97 9.67 -7.93
N ILE A 309 -6.70 9.26 -8.07
CA ILE A 309 -5.62 9.50 -7.12
C ILE A 309 -4.37 9.79 -7.95
N ALA A 310 -4.17 11.05 -8.31
CA ALA A 310 -3.06 11.48 -9.15
C ALA A 310 -2.01 12.24 -8.33
N GLN A 311 -0.75 12.00 -8.63
CA GLN A 311 0.35 12.83 -8.16
C GLN A 311 1.46 12.88 -9.21
N ASN A 312 2.30 13.92 -9.17
CA ASN A 312 3.37 14.07 -10.14
C ASN A 312 4.67 13.38 -9.68
N ALA A 313 5.65 13.26 -10.55
CA ALA A 313 6.92 12.59 -10.26
C ALA A 313 7.68 13.17 -9.05
N ALA A 314 7.55 14.48 -8.80
CA ALA A 314 8.16 15.12 -7.63
C ALA A 314 7.48 14.67 -6.32
N ALA A 315 6.18 14.40 -6.36
CA ALA A 315 5.42 13.83 -5.25
C ALA A 315 5.71 12.33 -5.09
N ASP A 316 5.83 11.57 -6.19
CA ASP A 316 6.16 10.14 -6.16
C ASP A 316 7.48 9.86 -5.43
N ALA A 317 8.46 10.76 -5.58
CA ALA A 317 9.73 10.67 -4.87
C ALA A 317 9.60 10.79 -3.34
N GLN A 318 8.47 11.31 -2.84
CA GLN A 318 8.15 11.44 -1.40
C GLN A 318 7.21 10.32 -0.89
N GLY A 319 6.82 9.39 -1.77
CA GLY A 319 5.85 8.36 -1.48
C GLY A 319 4.40 8.78 -1.80
N PRO A 320 3.38 8.11 -1.24
CA PRO A 320 1.97 8.35 -1.59
C PRO A 320 1.40 9.58 -0.87
N ILE A 321 1.96 10.77 -1.12
CA ILE A 321 1.55 12.01 -0.43
C ILE A 321 0.08 12.37 -0.67
N ALA A 322 -0.49 11.97 -1.79
CA ALA A 322 -1.91 12.13 -2.08
C ALA A 322 -2.81 11.50 -1.00
N LEU A 323 -2.36 10.40 -0.40
CA LEU A 323 -3.12 9.58 0.56
C LEU A 323 -2.70 9.79 2.01
N THR A 324 -1.41 9.99 2.27
CA THR A 324 -0.84 9.97 3.64
C THR A 324 -0.02 11.22 3.99
N GLY A 325 0.30 12.08 3.02
CA GLY A 325 1.05 13.31 3.28
C GLY A 325 0.25 14.29 4.13
N LEU A 326 0.78 14.71 5.28
CA LEU A 326 0.11 15.61 6.21
C LEU A 326 0.68 17.02 6.12
N TYR A 327 -0.16 17.97 5.70
CA TYR A 327 0.19 19.36 5.50
C TYR A 327 -0.86 20.27 6.15
N PRO A 328 -0.51 21.50 6.55
CA PRO A 328 -1.51 22.49 6.93
C PRO A 328 -2.50 22.74 5.77
N PRO A 329 -3.81 22.58 5.97
CA PRO A 329 -4.80 22.79 4.89
C PRO A 329 -5.05 24.27 4.59
N GLY A 330 -4.53 25.19 5.41
CA GLY A 330 -4.73 26.62 5.25
C GLY A 330 -6.20 26.98 5.15
N SER A 331 -6.51 28.00 4.34
CA SER A 331 -7.87 28.53 4.24
C SER A 331 -8.92 27.56 3.69
N THR A 332 -8.57 26.37 3.17
CA THR A 332 -9.58 25.36 2.84
C THR A 332 -10.28 24.84 4.09
N PHE A 333 -9.61 24.88 5.25
CA PHE A 333 -10.16 24.50 6.54
C PHE A 333 -11.27 25.49 7.04
N LYS A 334 -11.42 26.66 6.44
CA LYS A 334 -12.52 27.57 6.75
C LYS A 334 -13.90 26.99 6.47
N THR A 335 -14.00 25.96 5.64
CA THR A 335 -15.20 25.13 5.49
C THR A 335 -15.60 24.48 6.82
N VAL A 336 -14.61 23.95 7.57
CA VAL A 336 -14.82 23.40 8.92
C VAL A 336 -15.15 24.50 9.92
N THR A 337 -14.42 25.60 9.89
CA THR A 337 -14.60 26.72 10.83
C THR A 337 -15.98 27.34 10.71
N VAL A 338 -16.43 27.59 9.48
CA VAL A 338 -17.77 28.16 9.23
C VAL A 338 -18.85 27.14 9.58
N SER A 339 -18.65 25.84 9.28
CA SER A 339 -19.57 24.79 9.72
C SER A 339 -19.77 24.82 11.25
N ALA A 340 -18.68 24.89 12.02
CA ALA A 340 -18.75 24.98 13.48
C ALA A 340 -19.48 26.23 13.95
N ALA A 341 -19.21 27.40 13.34
CA ALA A 341 -19.83 28.67 13.71
C ALA A 341 -21.34 28.72 13.42
N LEU A 342 -21.75 28.18 12.24
CA LEU A 342 -23.16 28.08 11.87
C LEU A 342 -23.91 27.10 12.80
N GLN A 343 -23.30 25.97 13.16
CA GLN A 343 -23.89 25.00 14.09
C GLN A 343 -24.04 25.57 15.52
N ALA A 344 -23.14 26.48 15.94
CA ALA A 344 -23.26 27.15 17.22
C ALA A 344 -24.48 28.13 17.27
N GLY A 345 -25.09 28.46 16.12
CA GLY A 345 -26.27 29.30 16.01
C GLY A 345 -26.04 30.76 16.32
N THR A 346 -24.79 31.19 16.48
CA THR A 346 -24.45 32.61 16.82
C THR A 346 -24.35 33.49 15.59
N VAL A 347 -24.21 32.89 14.40
CA VAL A 347 -24.10 33.58 13.11
C VAL A 347 -24.92 32.89 12.04
N THR A 348 -25.27 33.66 11.01
CA THR A 348 -25.85 33.21 9.75
C THR A 348 -24.96 33.67 8.60
N PRO A 349 -25.12 33.18 7.36
CA PRO A 349 -24.37 33.69 6.21
C PRO A 349 -24.46 35.22 6.03
N ASP A 350 -25.59 35.81 6.36
CA ASP A 350 -25.85 37.27 6.22
C ASP A 350 -25.38 38.10 7.42
N THR A 351 -24.86 37.45 8.47
CA THR A 351 -24.35 38.19 9.64
C THR A 351 -23.18 39.07 9.24
N VAL A 352 -23.31 40.38 9.42
CA VAL A 352 -22.27 41.36 9.09
C VAL A 352 -21.18 41.32 10.16
N LEU A 353 -19.94 41.02 9.72
CA LEU A 353 -18.78 40.86 10.59
C LEU A 353 -17.60 41.72 10.10
N PRO A 354 -16.75 42.21 11.00
CA PRO A 354 -15.54 42.92 10.60
C PRO A 354 -14.53 42.00 9.92
N CYS A 355 -13.92 42.50 8.84
CA CYS A 355 -12.80 41.87 8.12
C CYS A 355 -11.68 42.92 7.92
N PRO A 356 -11.05 43.42 9.01
CA PRO A 356 -9.94 44.35 8.90
C PRO A 356 -8.69 43.66 8.33
N GLY A 357 -7.78 44.42 7.73
CA GLY A 357 -6.54 43.87 7.14
C GLY A 357 -5.65 43.11 8.13
N THR A 358 -5.67 43.50 9.41
CA THR A 358 -5.04 42.79 10.54
C THR A 358 -5.91 42.92 11.78
N ALA A 359 -5.88 41.89 12.65
CA ALA A 359 -6.55 41.93 13.95
C ALA A 359 -5.63 41.35 15.03
N ASN A 360 -5.79 41.90 16.27
CA ASN A 360 -5.23 41.23 17.45
C ASN A 360 -6.37 40.58 18.21
N ILE A 361 -6.42 39.25 18.14
CA ILE A 361 -7.50 38.45 18.72
C ILE A 361 -6.97 37.75 19.97
N GLU A 362 -7.37 38.28 21.15
CA GLU A 362 -6.94 37.77 22.46
C GLU A 362 -5.43 37.56 22.58
N GLY A 363 -4.63 38.52 22.05
CA GLY A 363 -3.18 38.50 22.09
C GLY A 363 -2.49 37.86 20.86
N ARG A 364 -3.24 37.18 19.99
CA ARG A 364 -2.70 36.65 18.72
C ARG A 364 -2.97 37.64 17.58
N ARG A 365 -1.91 38.19 16.99
CA ARG A 365 -2.01 39.02 15.79
C ARG A 365 -2.15 38.11 14.56
N ILE A 366 -3.16 38.39 13.74
CA ILE A 366 -3.42 37.67 12.49
C ILE A 366 -3.66 38.67 11.35
N PRO A 367 -2.97 38.57 10.20
CA PRO A 367 -3.25 39.33 9.00
C PRO A 367 -4.20 38.57 8.06
N ASN A 368 -4.89 39.29 7.19
CA ASN A 368 -5.39 38.76 5.94
C ASN A 368 -4.23 38.67 4.93
N ASP A 369 -4.36 37.81 3.91
CA ASP A 369 -3.41 37.76 2.81
C ASP A 369 -3.21 39.16 2.20
N ASN A 370 -1.93 39.57 2.01
CA ASN A 370 -1.58 40.92 1.57
C ASN A 370 -2.26 42.04 2.37
N ASN A 371 -2.70 41.79 3.61
CA ASN A 371 -3.38 42.69 4.50
C ASN A 371 -4.64 43.37 3.89
N PHE A 372 -5.37 42.66 3.00
CA PHE A 372 -6.60 43.19 2.44
C PHE A 372 -7.62 43.50 3.54
N ASP A 373 -8.37 44.60 3.36
CA ASP A 373 -9.37 45.08 4.29
C ASP A 373 -10.71 45.25 3.55
N LEU A 374 -11.77 44.59 4.05
CA LEU A 374 -13.11 44.68 3.48
C LEU A 374 -14.06 45.52 4.35
N GLY A 375 -13.55 46.08 5.45
CA GLY A 375 -14.41 46.73 6.44
C GLY A 375 -15.33 45.72 7.13
N SER A 376 -16.62 45.97 7.11
CA SER A 376 -17.64 45.06 7.64
C SER A 376 -18.45 44.48 6.50
N VAL A 377 -18.46 43.16 6.38
CA VAL A 377 -19.12 42.42 5.28
C VAL A 377 -19.91 41.23 5.83
N PRO A 378 -20.91 40.72 5.11
CA PRO A 378 -21.59 39.47 5.47
C PRO A 378 -20.60 38.30 5.60
N LEU A 379 -20.90 37.33 6.45
CA LEU A 379 -20.06 36.14 6.66
C LEU A 379 -19.80 35.38 5.35
N HIS A 380 -20.80 35.27 4.46
CA HIS A 380 -20.63 34.61 3.15
C HIS A 380 -19.55 35.32 2.32
N THR A 381 -19.50 36.64 2.29
CA THR A 381 -18.48 37.43 1.58
C THR A 381 -17.09 37.27 2.26
N ALA A 382 -17.03 37.33 3.60
CA ALA A 382 -15.80 37.10 4.34
C ALA A 382 -15.22 35.70 4.05
N PHE A 383 -16.07 34.69 3.94
CA PHE A 383 -15.68 33.31 3.54
C PHE A 383 -15.19 33.28 2.09
N ALA A 384 -15.97 33.81 1.14
CA ALA A 384 -15.65 33.77 -0.29
C ALA A 384 -14.34 34.52 -0.60
N ARG A 385 -14.05 35.60 0.10
CA ARG A 385 -12.81 36.39 0.03
C ARG A 385 -11.70 35.85 0.94
N SER A 386 -11.99 34.79 1.69
CA SER A 386 -11.01 34.12 2.54
C SER A 386 -10.46 34.95 3.71
N CYS A 387 -11.29 35.76 4.37
CA CYS A 387 -10.90 36.63 5.49
C CYS A 387 -10.40 35.84 6.70
N ASN A 388 -9.13 36.00 7.07
CA ASN A 388 -8.52 35.34 8.24
C ASN A 388 -9.01 35.95 9.54
N THR A 389 -9.07 37.27 9.59
CA THR A 389 -9.41 38.01 10.80
C THR A 389 -10.84 37.74 11.27
N THR A 390 -11.79 37.58 10.35
CA THR A 390 -13.15 37.15 10.67
C THR A 390 -13.19 35.73 11.22
N MET A 391 -12.49 34.80 10.59
CA MET A 391 -12.49 33.37 11.01
C MET A 391 -11.86 33.17 12.37
N GLY A 392 -10.73 33.83 12.65
CA GLY A 392 -10.10 33.83 13.98
C GLY A 392 -11.02 34.37 15.06
N SER A 393 -11.73 35.51 14.78
CA SER A 393 -12.67 36.11 15.71
C SER A 393 -13.88 35.20 16.01
N LEU A 394 -14.37 34.44 15.04
CA LEU A 394 -15.42 33.45 15.25
C LEU A 394 -14.94 32.30 16.13
N ALA A 395 -13.75 31.78 15.85
CA ALA A 395 -13.25 30.57 16.52
C ALA A 395 -12.98 30.76 18.01
N VAL A 396 -12.55 31.95 18.46
CA VAL A 396 -12.31 32.19 19.90
C VAL A 396 -13.59 32.14 20.71
N GLN A 397 -14.75 32.36 20.08
CA GLN A 397 -16.07 32.27 20.71
C GLN A 397 -16.61 30.83 20.80
N LEU A 398 -15.97 29.87 20.09
CA LEU A 398 -16.37 28.48 20.06
C LEU A 398 -15.72 27.69 21.21
N PRO A 399 -16.33 26.57 21.66
CA PRO A 399 -15.68 25.62 22.55
C PRO A 399 -14.36 25.10 21.97
N ALA A 400 -13.44 24.69 22.84
CA ALA A 400 -12.11 24.24 22.45
C ALA A 400 -12.13 23.03 21.47
N ASP A 401 -13.15 22.20 21.53
CA ASP A 401 -13.33 20.99 20.71
C ASP A 401 -14.29 21.17 19.51
N ALA A 402 -14.83 22.38 19.31
CA ALA A 402 -15.82 22.64 18.27
C ALA A 402 -15.27 22.36 16.86
N LEU A 403 -14.05 22.82 16.57
CA LEU A 403 -13.41 22.58 15.27
C LEU A 403 -13.08 21.08 15.08
N THR A 404 -12.68 20.37 16.14
CA THR A 404 -12.43 18.93 16.11
C THR A 404 -13.71 18.16 15.76
N LYS A 405 -14.84 18.53 16.37
CA LYS A 405 -16.15 17.91 16.11
C LYS A 405 -16.64 18.19 14.69
N ALA A 406 -16.58 19.45 14.25
CA ALA A 406 -16.97 19.84 12.90
C ALA A 406 -16.08 19.19 11.82
N ALA A 407 -14.77 19.06 12.08
CA ALA A 407 -13.86 18.34 11.21
C ALA A 407 -14.24 16.85 11.08
N ALA A 408 -14.55 16.20 12.19
CA ALA A 408 -14.97 14.80 12.20
C ALA A 408 -16.27 14.59 11.41
N GLN A 409 -17.27 15.48 11.50
CA GLN A 409 -18.50 15.44 10.70
C GLN A 409 -18.21 15.50 9.18
N LEU A 410 -17.11 16.16 8.81
CA LEU A 410 -16.62 16.25 7.43
C LEU A 410 -15.59 15.16 7.08
N GLY A 411 -15.45 14.11 7.91
CA GLY A 411 -14.54 13.00 7.67
C GLY A 411 -13.06 13.30 7.94
N LEU A 412 -12.70 14.48 8.39
CA LEU A 412 -11.31 14.83 8.71
C LEU A 412 -10.95 14.44 10.15
N GLY A 413 -9.87 13.70 10.32
CA GLY A 413 -9.46 13.09 11.58
C GLY A 413 -10.22 11.80 11.90
N ILE A 414 -10.85 11.19 10.89
CA ILE A 414 -11.41 9.83 10.92
C ILE A 414 -10.46 8.91 10.17
N ASP A 415 -10.06 7.80 10.78
CA ASP A 415 -9.26 6.79 10.11
C ASP A 415 -10.15 5.71 9.48
N TYR A 416 -9.82 5.33 8.24
CA TYR A 416 -10.57 4.33 7.48
C TYR A 416 -9.69 3.13 7.15
N VAL A 417 -10.19 1.92 7.43
CA VAL A 417 -9.62 0.69 6.87
C VAL A 417 -10.33 0.42 5.54
N THR A 418 -9.65 0.73 4.44
CA THR A 418 -10.20 0.65 3.09
C THR A 418 -9.40 -0.36 2.26
N PRO A 419 -10.02 -1.42 1.72
CA PRO A 419 -9.32 -2.38 0.88
C PRO A 419 -8.61 -1.71 -0.31
N GLY A 420 -7.32 -1.98 -0.44
CA GLY A 420 -6.48 -1.42 -1.50
C GLY A 420 -6.01 0.01 -1.29
N LEU A 421 -6.34 0.66 -0.17
CA LEU A 421 -5.89 2.01 0.18
C LEU A 421 -5.31 2.07 1.59
N THR A 422 -4.14 2.67 1.71
CA THR A 422 -3.60 3.13 2.99
C THR A 422 -3.74 4.64 3.05
N THR A 423 -4.61 5.17 3.92
CA THR A 423 -4.95 6.59 3.99
C THR A 423 -4.79 7.15 5.38
N VAL A 424 -4.50 8.45 5.45
CA VAL A 424 -4.59 9.27 6.66
C VAL A 424 -5.37 10.52 6.27
N THR A 425 -6.51 10.80 6.92
CA THR A 425 -7.30 11.98 6.56
C THR A 425 -6.70 13.27 7.10
N GLY A 426 -6.20 13.24 8.33
CA GLY A 426 -5.60 14.40 8.97
C GLY A 426 -5.73 14.39 10.48
N LYS A 427 -5.38 15.53 11.10
CA LYS A 427 -5.43 15.69 12.55
C LYS A 427 -5.95 17.08 12.91
N VAL A 428 -6.98 17.15 13.75
CA VAL A 428 -7.58 18.38 14.25
C VAL A 428 -7.75 18.27 15.77
N PRO A 429 -6.69 18.58 16.55
CA PRO A 429 -6.76 18.48 18.00
C PRO A 429 -7.62 19.59 18.60
N PRO A 430 -8.20 19.40 19.79
CA PRO A 430 -8.88 20.46 20.53
C PRO A 430 -7.93 21.64 20.81
N ALA A 431 -8.40 22.87 20.55
CA ALA A 431 -7.63 24.11 20.70
C ALA A 431 -7.90 24.76 22.08
N GLY A 432 -7.09 24.41 23.08
CA GLY A 432 -7.28 24.83 24.47
C GLY A 432 -7.03 26.31 24.75
N THR A 433 -6.29 27.02 23.89
CA THR A 433 -5.98 28.44 24.03
C THR A 433 -6.56 29.25 22.88
N SER A 434 -6.77 30.56 23.10
CA SER A 434 -7.26 31.46 22.06
C SER A 434 -6.33 31.55 20.87
N ALA A 435 -5.03 31.57 21.08
CA ALA A 435 -4.03 31.56 20.00
C ALA A 435 -4.17 30.31 19.14
N LEU A 436 -4.29 29.12 19.74
CA LEU A 436 -4.50 27.87 19.01
C LEU A 436 -5.85 27.87 18.26
N ARG A 437 -6.92 28.44 18.84
CA ARG A 437 -8.21 28.57 18.16
C ARG A 437 -8.11 29.44 16.91
N VAL A 438 -7.42 30.57 17.00
CA VAL A 438 -7.18 31.49 15.88
C VAL A 438 -6.40 30.80 14.77
N GLU A 439 -5.30 30.11 15.09
CA GLU A 439 -4.48 29.39 14.12
C GLU A 439 -5.25 28.23 13.50
N SER A 440 -5.93 27.43 14.31
CA SER A 440 -6.74 26.32 13.82
C SER A 440 -7.87 26.78 12.91
N ALA A 441 -8.48 27.94 13.19
CA ALA A 441 -9.58 28.50 12.39
C ALA A 441 -9.22 28.75 10.92
N ILE A 442 -7.95 28.97 10.64
CA ILE A 442 -7.43 29.19 9.29
C ILE A 442 -6.64 27.99 8.74
N GLY A 443 -6.75 26.83 9.43
CA GLY A 443 -6.11 25.59 9.01
C GLY A 443 -4.59 25.58 9.17
N GLN A 444 -4.10 26.25 10.21
CA GLN A 444 -2.68 26.30 10.58
C GLN A 444 -2.44 25.78 12.01
N GLY A 445 -1.28 26.02 12.55
CA GLY A 445 -0.90 25.58 13.90
C GLY A 445 -0.77 24.05 13.98
N GLN A 446 -1.65 23.40 14.73
CA GLN A 446 -1.64 21.94 14.93
C GLN A 446 -2.58 21.18 13.96
N VAL A 447 -3.29 21.88 13.09
CA VAL A 447 -4.19 21.27 12.11
C VAL A 447 -3.38 20.77 10.91
N THR A 448 -3.56 19.50 10.58
CA THR A 448 -2.98 18.90 9.37
C THR A 448 -4.03 18.08 8.63
N ALA A 449 -3.91 18.04 7.31
CA ALA A 449 -4.74 17.23 6.44
C ALA A 449 -3.91 16.65 5.28
N SER A 450 -4.32 15.49 4.79
CA SER A 450 -3.83 14.98 3.52
C SER A 450 -4.70 15.49 2.36
N PRO A 451 -4.22 15.42 1.10
CA PRO A 451 -5.07 15.68 -0.06
C PRO A 451 -6.33 14.80 -0.07
N PHE A 452 -6.19 13.52 0.29
CA PHE A 452 -7.32 12.62 0.50
C PHE A 452 -8.29 13.12 1.57
N GLY A 453 -7.79 13.56 2.73
CA GLY A 453 -8.62 14.10 3.80
C GLY A 453 -9.38 15.34 3.39
N MET A 454 -8.78 16.25 2.61
CA MET A 454 -9.47 17.43 2.10
C MET A 454 -10.47 17.10 0.99
N ALA A 455 -10.22 16.05 0.18
CA ALA A 455 -11.22 15.54 -0.75
C ALA A 455 -12.42 14.91 -0.01
N MET A 456 -12.18 14.22 1.13
CA MET A 456 -13.23 13.73 2.03
C MET A 456 -14.07 14.86 2.61
N VAL A 457 -13.44 15.99 3.00
CA VAL A 457 -14.18 17.20 3.44
C VAL A 457 -15.12 17.70 2.34
N ALA A 458 -14.62 17.83 1.10
CA ALA A 458 -15.46 18.25 -0.03
C ALA A 458 -16.60 17.25 -0.31
N ALA A 459 -16.31 15.95 -0.28
CA ALA A 459 -17.31 14.88 -0.49
C ALA A 459 -18.38 14.88 0.62
N SER A 460 -17.97 15.15 1.85
CA SER A 460 -18.89 15.23 3.00
C SER A 460 -19.85 16.43 2.89
N ILE A 461 -19.35 17.58 2.46
CA ILE A 461 -20.18 18.76 2.17
C ILE A 461 -21.13 18.46 0.99
N ALA A 462 -20.64 17.83 -0.08
CA ALA A 462 -21.50 17.51 -1.22
C ALA A 462 -22.67 16.59 -0.84
N ARG A 463 -22.43 15.63 0.04
CA ARG A 463 -23.38 14.60 0.47
C ARG A 463 -24.23 15.01 1.69
N GLY A 464 -23.76 15.94 2.52
CA GLY A 464 -24.31 16.25 3.84
C GLY A 464 -23.85 15.31 4.96
N ALA A 465 -22.96 14.35 4.67
CA ALA A 465 -22.37 13.42 5.64
C ALA A 465 -21.09 12.80 5.06
N ALA A 466 -20.17 12.39 5.92
CA ALA A 466 -18.94 11.74 5.49
C ALA A 466 -19.24 10.39 4.78
N PRO A 467 -18.86 10.21 3.50
CA PRO A 467 -19.01 8.95 2.81
C PRO A 467 -17.97 7.92 3.32
N ALA A 468 -18.25 6.63 3.17
CA ALA A 468 -17.25 5.59 3.34
C ALA A 468 -16.39 5.49 2.06
N PRO A 469 -15.08 5.79 2.11
CA PRO A 469 -14.27 5.75 0.91
C PRO A 469 -14.18 4.32 0.38
N THR A 470 -14.34 4.17 -0.93
CA THR A 470 -14.38 2.87 -1.60
C THR A 470 -13.43 2.89 -2.79
N LEU A 471 -12.40 2.03 -2.81
CA LEU A 471 -11.54 1.85 -3.98
C LEU A 471 -11.84 0.52 -4.69
N VAL A 472 -12.10 -0.53 -3.95
CA VAL A 472 -12.53 -1.82 -4.52
C VAL A 472 -14.04 -1.85 -4.55
N ALA A 473 -14.61 -2.05 -5.73
CA ALA A 473 -16.06 -2.03 -5.95
C ALA A 473 -16.78 -2.97 -4.97
N GLY A 474 -17.80 -2.43 -4.30
CA GLY A 474 -18.59 -3.17 -3.32
C GLY A 474 -17.90 -3.44 -1.97
N LYS A 475 -16.71 -2.88 -1.73
CA LYS A 475 -15.97 -3.03 -0.46
C LYS A 475 -15.66 -1.66 0.16
N PRO A 476 -16.65 -0.99 0.75
CA PRO A 476 -16.45 0.32 1.39
C PRO A 476 -15.50 0.22 2.58
N GLY A 477 -14.77 1.29 2.82
CA GLY A 477 -13.91 1.43 3.99
C GLY A 477 -14.70 1.49 5.29
N THR A 478 -14.12 0.97 6.35
CA THR A 478 -14.70 1.00 7.69
C THR A 478 -14.04 2.11 8.50
N PRO A 479 -14.79 3.09 9.01
CA PRO A 479 -14.25 4.15 9.85
C PRO A 479 -13.95 3.64 11.27
N ASP A 480 -12.94 4.24 11.93
CA ASP A 480 -12.63 3.99 13.34
C ASP A 480 -13.74 4.49 14.29
N ARG A 481 -14.51 5.48 13.84
CA ARG A 481 -15.72 5.99 14.48
C ARG A 481 -16.67 6.55 13.43
N THR A 482 -17.97 6.42 13.66
CA THR A 482 -19.00 6.99 12.77
C THR A 482 -19.21 8.46 13.12
N PRO A 483 -18.91 9.40 12.22
CA PRO A 483 -19.19 10.81 12.44
C PRO A 483 -20.70 11.11 12.31
N ASP A 484 -21.16 12.14 13.06
CA ASP A 484 -22.51 12.66 12.87
C ASP A 484 -22.65 13.35 11.51
N ALA A 485 -23.84 13.28 10.92
CA ALA A 485 -24.14 14.02 9.70
C ALA A 485 -24.19 15.54 9.95
N LEU A 486 -23.93 16.32 8.91
CA LEU A 486 -24.13 17.77 8.96
C LEU A 486 -25.63 18.09 9.09
N PRO A 487 -26.01 19.11 9.87
CA PRO A 487 -27.37 19.64 9.79
C PRO A 487 -27.65 20.14 8.35
N PRO A 488 -28.76 19.75 7.73
CA PRO A 488 -29.03 20.07 6.31
C PRO A 488 -28.95 21.56 5.99
N GLN A 489 -29.43 22.42 6.91
CA GLN A 489 -29.36 23.87 6.72
C GLN A 489 -27.90 24.38 6.70
N VAL A 490 -27.02 23.83 7.52
CA VAL A 490 -25.60 24.19 7.54
C VAL A 490 -24.91 23.76 6.25
N ASP A 491 -25.26 22.58 5.77
CA ASP A 491 -24.75 22.03 4.51
C ASP A 491 -25.13 22.92 3.32
N ASP A 492 -26.42 23.29 3.19
CA ASP A 492 -26.90 24.19 2.13
C ASP A 492 -26.22 25.55 2.19
N GLN A 493 -26.03 26.11 3.39
CA GLN A 493 -25.35 27.38 3.59
C GLN A 493 -23.87 27.30 3.17
N LEU A 494 -23.16 26.23 3.53
CA LEU A 494 -21.77 26.03 3.12
C LEU A 494 -21.64 25.94 1.58
N LYS A 495 -22.52 25.18 0.92
CA LYS A 495 -22.56 25.06 -0.53
C LYS A 495 -22.77 26.42 -1.21
N ALA A 496 -23.70 27.23 -0.70
CA ALA A 496 -23.94 28.57 -1.22
C ALA A 496 -22.69 29.47 -1.10
N MET A 497 -22.01 29.44 0.06
CA MET A 497 -20.79 30.21 0.29
C MET A 497 -19.61 29.71 -0.56
N MET A 498 -19.49 28.38 -0.77
CA MET A 498 -18.50 27.81 -1.68
C MET A 498 -18.79 28.19 -3.14
N ARG A 499 -20.06 28.35 -3.53
CA ARG A 499 -20.40 28.88 -4.86
C ARG A 499 -19.94 30.32 -5.02
N GLU A 500 -20.13 31.17 -4.02
CA GLU A 500 -19.68 32.57 -4.06
C GLU A 500 -18.15 32.67 -4.19
N THR A 501 -17.39 31.74 -3.63
CA THR A 501 -15.93 31.67 -3.84
C THR A 501 -15.57 31.60 -5.33
N ILE A 502 -16.39 30.92 -6.14
CA ILE A 502 -16.19 30.78 -7.59
C ILE A 502 -16.73 32.00 -8.35
N THR A 503 -17.90 32.55 -7.95
CA THR A 503 -18.54 33.63 -8.72
C THR A 503 -17.93 35.00 -8.43
N ASP A 504 -17.63 35.31 -7.16
CA ASP A 504 -17.25 36.64 -6.69
C ASP A 504 -16.04 36.61 -5.72
N GLY A 505 -15.49 35.43 -5.43
CA GLY A 505 -14.44 35.22 -4.44
C GLY A 505 -13.05 35.06 -5.00
N THR A 506 -12.29 34.14 -4.40
CA THR A 506 -10.86 33.91 -4.66
C THR A 506 -10.58 32.93 -5.82
N ALA A 507 -11.62 32.31 -6.44
CA ALA A 507 -11.45 31.36 -7.56
C ALA A 507 -12.28 31.74 -8.80
N THR A 508 -12.39 33.03 -9.09
CA THR A 508 -13.20 33.57 -10.21
C THR A 508 -12.71 33.14 -11.60
N GLN A 509 -11.47 32.65 -11.74
CA GLN A 509 -10.96 32.06 -12.99
C GLN A 509 -11.64 30.72 -13.36
N LEU A 510 -12.44 30.14 -12.45
CA LEU A 510 -13.24 28.92 -12.71
C LEU A 510 -14.74 29.22 -12.88
N ARG A 511 -15.14 30.49 -13.01
CA ARG A 511 -16.57 30.86 -13.13
C ARG A 511 -17.25 30.34 -14.39
N ASP A 512 -16.46 30.01 -15.40
CA ASP A 512 -16.91 29.37 -16.65
C ASP A 512 -17.42 27.93 -16.44
N ILE A 513 -17.07 27.27 -15.31
CA ILE A 513 -17.54 25.94 -14.98
C ILE A 513 -18.89 26.04 -14.25
N PRO A 514 -20.00 25.60 -14.89
CA PRO A 514 -21.33 25.77 -14.31
C PRO A 514 -21.50 24.94 -13.04
N GLY A 515 -22.07 25.54 -12.00
CA GLY A 515 -22.39 24.79 -10.76
C GLY A 515 -21.20 24.49 -9.84
N LEU A 516 -19.96 24.73 -10.26
CA LEU A 516 -18.77 24.45 -9.44
C LEU A 516 -18.83 25.21 -8.12
N LEU A 517 -18.58 24.49 -7.02
CA LEU A 517 -18.38 25.01 -5.68
C LEU A 517 -16.91 24.84 -5.31
N GLY A 518 -16.34 25.73 -4.50
CA GLY A 518 -14.96 25.57 -4.11
C GLY A 518 -14.48 26.44 -2.96
N LYS A 519 -13.28 26.14 -2.48
CA LYS A 519 -12.56 26.95 -1.50
C LYS A 519 -11.06 26.88 -1.77
N THR A 520 -10.42 28.05 -1.86
CA THR A 520 -8.97 28.18 -2.00
C THR A 520 -8.28 28.10 -0.65
N GLY A 521 -7.04 27.66 -0.65
CA GLY A 521 -6.18 27.64 0.54
C GLY A 521 -4.75 28.01 0.20
N THR A 522 -4.21 28.93 0.98
CA THR A 522 -2.77 29.22 1.07
C THR A 522 -2.37 28.91 2.50
N ALA A 523 -1.35 28.11 2.69
CA ALA A 523 -0.89 27.68 4.02
C ALA A 523 0.62 27.95 4.13
N GLU A 524 0.99 29.03 4.80
CA GLU A 524 2.37 29.35 5.15
C GLU A 524 2.90 28.28 6.13
N TYR A 525 4.17 27.84 5.97
CA TYR A 525 4.72 26.76 6.78
C TYR A 525 6.15 27.00 7.31
N ILE A 526 6.96 27.84 6.66
CA ILE A 526 8.29 28.25 7.14
C ILE A 526 8.27 29.73 7.47
N ASP A 527 7.82 30.54 6.51
CA ASP A 527 7.71 32.01 6.59
C ASP A 527 6.62 32.51 5.63
N ASP A 528 6.44 33.81 5.56
CA ASP A 528 5.41 34.43 4.73
C ASP A 528 5.64 34.27 3.21
N THR A 529 6.78 33.69 2.78
CA THR A 529 7.12 33.46 1.36
C THR A 529 6.98 32.01 0.92
N HIS A 530 6.97 31.06 1.88
CA HIS A 530 6.81 29.64 1.63
C HIS A 530 5.41 29.19 2.01
N ALA A 531 4.59 28.90 1.03
CA ALA A 531 3.22 28.47 1.25
C ALA A 531 2.81 27.31 0.36
N HIS A 532 2.06 26.36 0.92
CA HIS A 532 1.35 25.35 0.15
C HIS A 532 0.12 25.93 -0.51
N GLY A 533 -0.14 25.51 -1.74
CA GLY A 533 -1.36 25.87 -2.48
C GLY A 533 -2.39 24.76 -2.43
N TRP A 534 -3.63 25.13 -2.10
CA TRP A 534 -4.75 24.21 -2.03
C TRP A 534 -5.97 24.72 -2.79
N PHE A 535 -6.73 23.77 -3.32
CA PHE A 535 -8.10 24.01 -3.77
C PHE A 535 -8.95 22.77 -3.47
N VAL A 536 -10.11 22.95 -2.85
CA VAL A 536 -11.14 21.93 -2.73
C VAL A 536 -12.33 22.33 -3.57
N GLY A 537 -12.89 21.36 -4.31
CA GLY A 537 -13.98 21.62 -5.23
C GLY A 537 -15.06 20.55 -5.22
N ILE A 538 -16.28 20.95 -5.59
CA ILE A 538 -17.43 20.08 -5.80
C ILE A 538 -18.06 20.45 -7.13
N ASP A 539 -18.20 19.48 -8.04
CA ASP A 539 -18.83 19.67 -9.34
C ASP A 539 -19.80 18.53 -9.63
N GLY A 540 -21.07 18.75 -9.33
CA GLY A 540 -22.10 17.70 -9.37
C GLY A 540 -21.76 16.56 -8.40
N ASP A 541 -21.67 15.34 -8.91
CA ASP A 541 -21.28 14.15 -8.12
C ASP A 541 -19.76 13.88 -8.19
N LEU A 542 -18.96 14.93 -8.20
CA LEU A 542 -17.50 14.87 -8.09
C LEU A 542 -17.03 15.84 -7.01
N ALA A 543 -16.37 15.33 -5.97
CA ALA A 543 -15.68 16.12 -4.97
C ALA A 543 -14.18 15.84 -5.08
N PHE A 544 -13.34 16.88 -4.95
CA PHE A 544 -11.91 16.72 -5.14
C PHE A 544 -11.10 17.72 -4.31
N ALA A 545 -9.83 17.39 -4.10
CA ALA A 545 -8.83 18.30 -3.54
C ALA A 545 -7.59 18.32 -4.43
N VAL A 546 -7.05 19.51 -4.63
CA VAL A 546 -5.76 19.77 -5.28
C VAL A 546 -4.79 20.30 -4.24
N PHE A 547 -3.60 19.73 -4.17
CA PHE A 547 -2.51 20.16 -3.31
C PHE A 547 -1.24 20.39 -4.14
N ILE A 548 -0.54 21.47 -3.87
CA ILE A 548 0.78 21.77 -4.44
C ILE A 548 1.68 22.27 -3.32
N SER A 549 2.76 21.55 -3.06
CA SER A 549 3.75 21.95 -2.06
C SER A 549 4.50 23.18 -2.53
N ASP A 550 4.78 24.11 -1.63
CA ASP A 550 5.57 25.32 -1.90
C ASP A 550 5.15 26.08 -3.17
N ALA A 551 3.85 26.28 -3.30
CA ALA A 551 3.24 26.93 -4.47
C ALA A 551 3.16 28.48 -4.33
N SER A 552 3.63 29.02 -3.22
CA SER A 552 3.56 30.43 -2.82
C SER A 552 2.13 31.00 -2.69
N SER A 553 1.13 30.40 -3.33
CA SER A 553 -0.28 30.80 -3.27
C SER A 553 -1.21 29.66 -3.68
N SER A 554 -2.53 29.88 -3.55
CA SER A 554 -3.55 28.94 -4.03
C SER A 554 -3.73 28.92 -5.56
N ALA A 555 -3.26 29.94 -6.29
CA ALA A 555 -3.51 30.08 -7.73
C ALA A 555 -3.08 28.87 -8.56
N PRO A 556 -1.87 28.28 -8.39
CA PRO A 556 -1.48 27.10 -9.14
C PRO A 556 -2.40 25.89 -8.89
N ALA A 557 -2.96 25.73 -7.68
CA ALA A 557 -3.89 24.65 -7.38
C ALA A 557 -5.26 24.87 -8.03
N VAL A 558 -5.75 26.12 -8.07
CA VAL A 558 -6.96 26.49 -8.81
C VAL A 558 -6.80 26.27 -10.30
N ASP A 559 -5.64 26.61 -10.87
CA ASP A 559 -5.32 26.38 -12.28
C ASP A 559 -5.27 24.89 -12.62
N ALA A 560 -4.67 24.06 -11.75
CA ALA A 560 -4.64 22.61 -11.92
C ALA A 560 -6.07 22.01 -11.86
N ALA A 561 -6.90 22.47 -10.92
CA ALA A 561 -8.31 22.09 -10.88
C ALA A 561 -9.05 22.43 -12.19
N GLY A 562 -8.84 23.65 -12.71
CA GLY A 562 -9.44 24.08 -13.97
C GLY A 562 -8.99 23.22 -15.16
N ARG A 563 -7.69 22.86 -15.24
CA ARG A 563 -7.18 21.96 -16.28
C ARG A 563 -7.85 20.59 -16.21
N MET A 564 -7.92 19.99 -15.01
CA MET A 564 -8.55 18.68 -14.82
C MET A 564 -10.04 18.70 -15.22
N LEU A 565 -10.80 19.70 -14.74
CA LEU A 565 -12.23 19.78 -14.99
C LEU A 565 -12.58 19.97 -16.46
N ARG A 566 -11.82 20.81 -17.21
CA ARG A 566 -12.02 21.02 -18.63
C ARG A 566 -11.54 19.86 -19.52
N ALA A 567 -10.59 19.05 -19.04
CA ALA A 567 -10.08 17.89 -19.78
C ALA A 567 -10.97 16.64 -19.67
N ARG A 568 -11.88 16.58 -18.69
CA ARG A 568 -12.80 15.44 -18.50
C ARG A 568 -14.06 15.53 -19.37
N GLU A 569 -14.35 16.72 -19.94
CA GLU A 569 -15.45 16.94 -20.89
C GLU A 569 -15.08 16.38 -22.29
#